data_69c11743d22716c0708722c5eca0d513
#
_entry.id   69c11743d22716c0708722c5eca0d513
#
_cell.length_a   1.000
_cell.length_b   1.000
_cell.length_c   1.000
_cell.angle_alpha   90.00
_cell.angle_beta   90.00
_cell.angle_gamma   90.00
#
_symmetry.space_group_name_H-M   'P 1'
#
loop_
_entity.id
_entity.type
_entity.pdbx_description
1 polymer ?
#
loop_
_entity_poly.entity_id
_entity_poly.type
_entity_poly.pdbx_seq_one_letter_code
_entity_poly.pdbx_strand_id
1 'polypeptide(L)'
;MLGCGIIFFVNKKEIEKILKDKKAFPHRVRYLKLKETYISWLIFTGGVVYKIKRPVQFSYLDFSTLKKRKFFLAQELKLNQRLAREIYLDVVPIAVNNNNKIRILEKSDSPLLKDERIKDYALKMKEIPQRYYAPFLLEKGCLKKEALAKLAKIIADFHEKAETSKEIEKYGRLKIIRKNWEE
;
A
#
# COMPACT_ATOMS: atom_id res chain seq x y z
N MET A 1 23.18 -23.54 19.30
CA MET A 1 22.68 -22.19 19.62
C MET A 1 21.87 -21.72 18.40
N LEU A 2 20.54 -21.84 18.51
CA LEU A 2 19.62 -21.35 17.46
C LEU A 2 19.65 -19.82 17.54
N GLY A 3 20.26 -19.17 16.55
CA GLY A 3 20.25 -17.73 16.42
C GLY A 3 18.81 -17.24 16.32
N CYS A 4 18.39 -16.47 17.30
CA CYS A 4 17.12 -15.73 17.28
C CYS A 4 17.18 -14.75 16.11
N GLY A 5 16.74 -15.20 14.92
CA GLY A 5 16.67 -14.37 13.73
C GLY A 5 15.77 -13.18 14.03
N ILE A 6 16.34 -11.98 14.00
CA ILE A 6 15.58 -10.73 14.17
C ILE A 6 14.52 -10.69 13.08
N ILE A 7 13.27 -10.86 13.50
CA ILE A 7 12.12 -10.87 12.59
C ILE A 7 11.84 -9.42 12.15
N PHE A 8 12.25 -9.08 10.93
CA PHE A 8 12.04 -7.76 10.32
C PHE A 8 10.67 -7.69 9.64
N PHE A 9 9.61 -7.58 10.42
CA PHE A 9 8.29 -7.17 9.93
C PHE A 9 7.43 -6.63 11.08
N VAL A 10 6.45 -5.81 10.73
CA VAL A 10 5.40 -5.37 11.65
C VAL A 10 4.36 -6.48 11.76
N ASN A 11 4.11 -7.00 12.96
CA ASN A 11 3.09 -8.02 13.20
C ASN A 11 1.77 -7.39 13.69
N LYS A 12 0.72 -8.23 13.85
CA LYS A 12 -0.61 -7.75 14.27
C LYS A 12 -0.59 -7.03 15.62
N LYS A 13 0.16 -7.53 16.61
CA LYS A 13 0.28 -6.88 17.94
C LYS A 13 0.94 -5.51 17.84
N GLU A 14 1.88 -5.34 16.91
CA GLU A 14 2.54 -4.06 16.65
C GLU A 14 1.62 -3.09 15.91
N ILE A 15 0.78 -3.57 14.98
CA ILE A 15 -0.29 -2.76 14.37
C ILE A 15 -1.26 -2.26 15.45
N GLU A 16 -1.65 -3.11 16.39
CA GLU A 16 -2.52 -2.71 17.52
C GLU A 16 -1.86 -1.66 18.43
N LYS A 17 -0.54 -1.73 18.64
CA LYS A 17 0.22 -0.68 19.37
C LYS A 17 0.20 0.64 18.59
N ILE A 18 0.46 0.61 17.29
CA ILE A 18 0.40 1.80 16.41
C ILE A 18 -0.98 2.46 16.48
N LEU A 19 -2.05 1.67 16.48
CA LEU A 19 -3.43 2.17 16.56
C LEU A 19 -3.79 2.83 17.91
N LYS A 20 -3.04 2.54 18.97
CA LYS A 20 -3.21 3.14 20.30
C LYS A 20 -2.36 4.39 20.53
N ASP A 21 -1.37 4.66 19.67
CA ASP A 21 -0.44 5.78 19.82
C ASP A 21 -0.49 6.72 18.60
N LYS A 22 -1.26 7.81 18.73
CA LYS A 22 -1.31 8.86 17.69
C LYS A 22 0.06 9.51 17.42
N LYS A 23 1.01 9.43 18.37
CA LYS A 23 2.38 9.96 18.22
C LYS A 23 3.27 9.06 17.35
N ALA A 24 2.79 7.86 16.98
CA ALA A 24 3.47 7.00 16.02
C ALA A 24 3.46 7.57 14.60
N PHE A 25 2.64 8.59 14.33
CA PHE A 25 2.48 9.19 13.00
C PHE A 25 3.17 10.55 12.92
N PRO A 26 3.76 10.92 11.77
CA PRO A 26 4.49 12.17 11.60
C PRO A 26 3.59 13.41 11.40
N HIS A 27 2.28 13.23 11.45
CA HIS A 27 1.29 14.29 11.25
C HIS A 27 0.14 14.21 12.27
N ARG A 28 -0.69 15.25 12.33
CA ARG A 28 -1.89 15.26 13.19
C ARG A 28 -2.88 14.18 12.75
N VAL A 29 -3.20 13.26 13.66
CA VAL A 29 -4.16 12.18 13.47
C VAL A 29 -5.54 12.61 13.97
N ARG A 30 -6.53 12.63 13.06
CA ARG A 30 -7.93 12.94 13.43
C ARG A 30 -8.62 11.74 14.05
N TYR A 31 -8.50 10.58 13.41
CA TYR A 31 -8.98 9.29 13.91
C TYR A 31 -8.05 8.16 13.45
N LEU A 32 -8.22 6.99 14.04
CA LEU A 32 -7.51 5.78 13.63
C LEU A 32 -8.54 4.70 13.30
N LYS A 33 -8.44 4.13 12.10
CA LYS A 33 -9.26 3.00 11.66
C LYS A 33 -8.37 1.99 10.94
N LEU A 34 -8.50 0.72 11.27
CA LEU A 34 -7.84 -0.38 10.60
C LEU A 34 -8.78 -1.05 9.60
N LYS A 35 -8.28 -1.33 8.40
CA LYS A 35 -8.86 -2.28 7.47
C LYS A 35 -7.84 -3.37 7.17
N GLU A 36 -8.21 -4.62 7.42
CA GLU A 36 -7.37 -5.78 7.12
C GLU A 36 -7.78 -6.39 5.78
N THR A 37 -6.78 -6.84 5.03
CA THR A 37 -6.93 -7.68 3.85
C THR A 37 -6.04 -8.91 4.01
N TYR A 38 -6.17 -9.89 3.12
CA TYR A 38 -5.30 -11.08 3.15
C TYR A 38 -3.80 -10.74 3.11
N ILE A 39 -3.43 -9.67 2.40
CA ILE A 39 -2.04 -9.33 2.09
C ILE A 39 -1.57 -7.98 2.66
N SER A 40 -2.44 -7.21 3.30
CA SER A 40 -2.08 -5.87 3.80
C SER A 40 -2.93 -5.42 4.98
N TRP A 41 -2.36 -4.54 5.80
CA TRP A 41 -3.06 -3.68 6.73
C TRP A 41 -3.13 -2.26 6.17
N LEU A 42 -4.30 -1.62 6.27
CA LEU A 42 -4.49 -0.23 5.91
C LEU A 42 -4.90 0.55 7.16
N ILE A 43 -4.08 1.52 7.55
CA ILE A 43 -4.33 2.40 8.70
C ILE A 43 -4.78 3.76 8.18
N PHE A 44 -6.02 4.13 8.47
CA PHE A 44 -6.62 5.42 8.12
C PHE A 44 -6.43 6.38 9.28
N THR A 45 -6.00 7.61 8.98
CA THR A 45 -5.65 8.62 9.99
C THR A 45 -6.48 9.91 9.91
N GLY A 46 -7.44 9.96 8.97
CA GLY A 46 -8.29 11.12 8.73
C GLY A 46 -7.71 12.13 7.73
N GLY A 47 -6.89 11.66 6.82
CA GLY A 47 -6.29 12.45 5.73
C GLY A 47 -5.22 11.67 4.99
N VAL A 48 -4.58 10.74 5.68
CA VAL A 48 -3.55 9.85 5.12
C VAL A 48 -3.91 8.40 5.43
N VAL A 49 -3.60 7.51 4.50
CA VAL A 49 -3.68 6.05 4.67
C VAL A 49 -2.29 5.46 4.56
N TYR A 50 -1.93 4.61 5.49
CA TYR A 50 -0.70 3.82 5.45
C TYR A 50 -1.03 2.36 5.15
N LYS A 51 -0.57 1.86 4.00
CA LYS A 51 -0.72 0.46 3.60
C LYS A 51 0.57 -0.29 3.89
N ILE A 52 0.49 -1.26 4.79
CA ILE A 52 1.61 -2.10 5.22
C ILE A 52 1.36 -3.51 4.69
N LYS A 53 2.32 -4.10 3.97
CA LYS A 53 2.19 -5.46 3.48
C LYS A 53 2.37 -6.47 4.60
N ARG A 54 1.51 -7.50 4.63
CA ARG A 54 1.66 -8.63 5.55
C ARG A 54 2.80 -9.54 5.07
N PRO A 55 3.57 -10.16 5.98
CA PRO A 55 4.67 -11.06 5.62
C PRO A 55 4.14 -12.44 5.20
N VAL A 56 3.41 -12.48 4.10
CA VAL A 56 2.80 -13.71 3.55
C VAL A 56 3.52 -14.16 2.29
N GLN A 57 3.43 -15.46 2.00
CA GLN A 57 3.93 -16.06 0.78
C GLN A 57 2.86 -16.99 0.22
N PHE A 58 2.51 -16.77 -1.06
CA PHE A 58 1.63 -17.60 -1.87
C PHE A 58 2.37 -18.00 -3.15
N SER A 59 1.83 -18.90 -3.95
CA SER A 59 2.43 -19.34 -5.21
C SER A 59 2.72 -18.19 -6.19
N TYR A 60 1.87 -17.15 -6.20
CA TYR A 60 1.93 -15.99 -7.09
C TYR A 60 2.44 -14.71 -6.41
N LEU A 61 2.70 -14.71 -5.10
CA LEU A 61 3.04 -13.52 -4.32
C LEU A 61 3.96 -13.86 -3.16
N ASP A 62 5.04 -13.11 -3.01
CA ASP A 62 5.99 -13.30 -1.91
C ASP A 62 6.35 -11.97 -1.23
N PHE A 63 5.82 -11.76 -0.01
CA PHE A 63 6.11 -10.63 0.89
C PHE A 63 6.89 -11.07 2.14
N SER A 64 7.51 -12.25 2.13
CA SER A 64 8.14 -12.86 3.30
C SER A 64 9.28 -12.02 3.88
N THR A 65 10.06 -11.32 3.05
CA THR A 65 11.21 -10.53 3.52
C THR A 65 10.95 -9.03 3.45
N LEU A 66 11.65 -8.25 4.30
CA LEU A 66 11.63 -6.79 4.30
C LEU A 66 11.98 -6.21 2.91
N LYS A 67 13.01 -6.76 2.26
CA LYS A 67 13.45 -6.35 0.93
C LYS A 67 12.35 -6.52 -0.12
N LYS A 68 11.66 -7.67 -0.10
CA LYS A 68 10.53 -7.95 -1.01
C LYS A 68 9.37 -6.98 -0.75
N ARG A 69 8.96 -6.77 0.51
CA ARG A 69 7.89 -5.83 0.84
C ARG A 69 8.21 -4.41 0.38
N LYS A 70 9.42 -3.91 0.63
CA LYS A 70 9.88 -2.60 0.13
C LYS A 70 9.79 -2.52 -1.39
N PHE A 71 10.32 -3.54 -2.08
CA PHE A 71 10.29 -3.62 -3.54
C PHE A 71 8.86 -3.56 -4.08
N PHE A 72 7.96 -4.38 -3.58
CA PHE A 72 6.57 -4.41 -4.06
C PHE A 72 5.78 -3.15 -3.71
N LEU A 73 6.05 -2.49 -2.58
CA LEU A 73 5.47 -1.19 -2.27
C LEU A 73 5.97 -0.11 -3.24
N ALA A 74 7.26 -0.12 -3.59
CA ALA A 74 7.83 0.80 -4.58
C ALA A 74 7.25 0.56 -5.98
N GLN A 75 7.07 -0.71 -6.39
CA GLN A 75 6.39 -1.04 -7.65
C GLN A 75 4.93 -0.58 -7.64
N GLU A 76 4.21 -0.80 -6.55
CA GLU A 76 2.83 -0.35 -6.38
C GLU A 76 2.73 1.18 -6.47
N LEU A 77 3.65 1.91 -5.83
CA LEU A 77 3.75 3.37 -5.93
C LEU A 77 3.95 3.80 -7.40
N LYS A 78 4.99 3.28 -8.05
CA LYS A 78 5.34 3.62 -9.44
C LYS A 78 4.19 3.37 -10.41
N LEU A 79 3.56 2.20 -10.32
CA LEU A 79 2.48 1.82 -11.23
C LEU A 79 1.22 2.67 -11.02
N ASN A 80 0.82 2.89 -9.77
CA ASN A 80 -0.40 3.63 -9.47
C ASN A 80 -0.24 5.14 -9.69
N GLN A 81 0.97 5.70 -9.55
CA GLN A 81 1.25 7.10 -9.86
C GLN A 81 1.04 7.43 -11.34
N ARG A 82 0.98 6.45 -12.24
CA ARG A 82 0.68 6.66 -13.66
C ARG A 82 -0.70 7.29 -13.88
N LEU A 83 -1.68 6.94 -13.02
CA LEU A 83 -3.06 7.45 -13.12
C LEU A 83 -3.52 8.25 -11.88
N ALA A 84 -2.86 8.08 -10.73
CA ALA A 84 -3.31 8.62 -9.45
C ALA A 84 -2.16 9.20 -8.62
N ARG A 85 -1.30 10.03 -9.24
CA ARG A 85 -0.10 10.59 -8.62
C ARG A 85 -0.40 11.37 -7.34
N GLU A 86 -1.54 12.07 -7.30
CA GLU A 86 -1.95 12.85 -6.13
C GLU A 86 -2.43 11.99 -4.95
N ILE A 87 -2.73 10.72 -5.20
CA ILE A 87 -3.20 9.79 -4.18
C ILE A 87 -2.04 8.97 -3.62
N TYR A 88 -1.16 8.46 -4.46
CA TYR A 88 -0.01 7.64 -4.07
C TYR A 88 1.21 8.53 -3.84
N LEU A 89 1.59 8.75 -2.56
CA LEU A 89 2.52 9.80 -2.19
C LEU A 89 3.96 9.31 -2.08
N ASP A 90 4.23 8.29 -1.24
CA ASP A 90 5.59 7.81 -0.97
C ASP A 90 5.59 6.39 -0.35
N VAL A 91 6.74 5.74 -0.32
CA VAL A 91 7.01 4.52 0.48
C VAL A 91 7.88 4.90 1.65
N VAL A 92 7.27 5.02 2.81
CA VAL A 92 7.92 5.54 4.03
C VAL A 92 8.38 4.41 4.96
N PRO A 93 9.53 4.56 5.65
CA PRO A 93 9.99 3.60 6.64
C PRO A 93 9.10 3.58 7.89
N ILE A 94 9.00 2.42 8.50
CA ILE A 94 8.50 2.21 9.86
C ILE A 94 9.69 1.87 10.73
N ALA A 95 10.03 2.76 11.65
CA ALA A 95 11.14 2.60 12.57
C ALA A 95 10.68 2.03 13.91
N VAL A 96 11.57 1.34 14.59
CA VAL A 96 11.42 0.87 15.96
C VAL A 96 12.68 1.18 16.76
N ASN A 97 12.52 1.70 17.97
CA ASN A 97 13.62 1.96 18.87
C ASN A 97 13.89 0.79 19.84
N ASN A 98 14.93 0.92 20.65
CA ASN A 98 15.33 -0.11 21.63
C ASN A 98 14.25 -0.43 22.69
N ASN A 99 13.33 0.50 22.95
CA ASN A 99 12.19 0.32 23.86
C ASN A 99 10.95 -0.25 23.14
N ASN A 100 11.09 -0.77 21.92
CA ASN A 100 10.02 -1.28 21.07
C ASN A 100 8.91 -0.26 20.76
N LYS A 101 9.23 1.04 20.83
CA LYS A 101 8.34 2.10 20.37
C LYS A 101 8.43 2.21 18.85
N ILE A 102 7.28 2.23 18.19
CA ILE A 102 7.19 2.24 16.73
C ILE A 102 6.85 3.67 16.26
N ARG A 103 7.49 4.09 15.17
CA ARG A 103 7.27 5.39 14.54
C ARG A 103 7.23 5.22 13.01
N ILE A 104 6.23 5.80 12.37
CA ILE A 104 6.15 5.92 10.91
C ILE A 104 6.86 7.22 10.52
N LEU A 105 7.77 7.15 9.56
CA LEU A 105 8.54 8.30 9.14
C LEU A 105 7.76 9.16 8.12
N GLU A 106 8.15 10.43 7.97
CA GLU A 106 7.43 11.39 7.12
C GLU A 106 7.65 11.09 5.64
N LYS A 107 8.90 10.77 5.27
CA LYS A 107 9.36 10.53 3.89
C LYS A 107 10.29 9.34 3.82
N SER A 108 10.53 8.85 2.62
CA SER A 108 11.44 7.73 2.32
C SER A 108 12.88 7.97 2.79
N ASP A 109 13.34 9.21 2.76
CA ASP A 109 14.69 9.68 3.14
C ASP A 109 14.77 10.29 4.54
N SER A 110 13.69 10.24 5.33
CA SER A 110 13.69 10.77 6.69
C SER A 110 14.75 10.07 7.56
N PRO A 111 15.53 10.82 8.35
CA PRO A 111 16.58 10.24 9.18
C PRO A 111 16.01 9.38 10.33
N LEU A 112 16.74 8.32 10.65
CA LEU A 112 16.52 7.53 11.86
C LEU A 112 17.15 8.24 13.08
N LEU A 113 16.54 8.09 14.25
CA LEU A 113 17.17 8.45 15.50
C LEU A 113 18.28 7.42 15.84
N LYS A 114 19.23 7.81 16.71
CA LYS A 114 20.42 7.01 17.04
C LYS A 114 20.09 5.60 17.56
N ASP A 115 18.96 5.44 18.24
CA ASP A 115 18.48 4.17 18.81
C ASP A 115 17.41 3.48 17.96
N GLU A 116 17.16 3.97 16.74
CA GLU A 116 16.15 3.41 15.84
C GLU A 116 16.75 2.52 14.75
N ARG A 117 15.96 1.54 14.34
CA ARG A 117 16.20 0.73 13.13
C ARG A 117 14.92 0.59 12.31
N ILE A 118 15.08 0.36 11.01
CA ILE A 118 13.94 0.09 10.13
C ILE A 118 13.36 -1.27 10.47
N LYS A 119 12.08 -1.30 10.78
CA LYS A 119 11.29 -2.50 11.07
C LYS A 119 10.51 -2.98 9.84
N ASP A 120 9.91 -2.04 9.09
CA ASP A 120 9.13 -2.32 7.88
C ASP A 120 8.98 -1.05 7.03
N TYR A 121 8.14 -1.12 6.00
CA TYR A 121 7.76 -0.01 5.13
C TYR A 121 6.25 0.07 4.98
N ALA A 122 5.76 1.29 4.75
CA ALA A 122 4.36 1.55 4.41
C ALA A 122 4.25 2.39 3.14
N LEU A 123 3.26 2.09 2.30
CA LEU A 123 2.84 2.99 1.23
C LEU A 123 1.93 4.06 1.83
N LYS A 124 2.39 5.31 1.77
CA LYS A 124 1.68 6.50 2.21
C LYS A 124 0.78 6.98 1.08
N MET A 125 -0.50 7.10 1.35
CA MET A 125 -1.51 7.52 0.38
C MET A 125 -2.39 8.62 0.96
N LYS A 126 -2.93 9.49 0.11
CA LYS A 126 -4.00 10.41 0.50
C LYS A 126 -5.28 9.62 0.76
N GLU A 127 -5.97 9.93 1.85
CA GLU A 127 -7.26 9.33 2.14
C GLU A 127 -8.34 9.95 1.25
N ILE A 128 -9.04 9.12 0.49
CA ILE A 128 -10.17 9.56 -0.33
C ILE A 128 -11.44 9.48 0.53
N PRO A 129 -12.17 10.57 0.75
CA PRO A 129 -13.44 10.54 1.46
C PRO A 129 -14.46 9.64 0.76
N GLN A 130 -15.24 8.90 1.56
CA GLN A 130 -16.23 7.93 1.05
C GLN A 130 -17.21 8.53 0.04
N ARG A 131 -17.55 9.82 0.19
CA ARG A 131 -18.45 10.53 -0.74
C ARG A 131 -17.95 10.59 -2.21
N TYR A 132 -16.68 10.26 -2.46
CA TYR A 132 -16.10 10.19 -3.81
C TYR A 132 -15.97 8.76 -4.35
N TYR A 133 -16.39 7.75 -3.59
CA TYR A 133 -16.35 6.37 -4.05
C TYR A 133 -17.48 6.10 -5.04
N ALA A 134 -17.17 5.44 -6.16
CA ALA A 134 -18.15 5.15 -7.20
C ALA A 134 -19.38 4.40 -6.68
N PRO A 135 -19.27 3.37 -5.80
CA PRO A 135 -20.45 2.72 -5.22
C PRO A 135 -21.35 3.68 -4.43
N PHE A 136 -20.75 4.59 -3.63
CA PHE A 136 -21.50 5.60 -2.89
C PHE A 136 -22.21 6.59 -3.81
N LEU A 137 -21.51 7.07 -4.86
CA LEU A 137 -22.09 7.98 -5.84
C LEU A 137 -23.23 7.31 -6.64
N LEU A 138 -23.09 6.04 -6.95
CA LEU A 138 -24.12 5.25 -7.64
C LEU A 138 -25.36 5.07 -6.75
N GLU A 139 -25.18 4.67 -5.49
CA GLU A 139 -26.27 4.53 -4.51
C GLU A 139 -27.03 5.84 -4.31
N LYS A 140 -26.34 6.98 -4.31
CA LYS A 140 -26.94 8.32 -4.18
C LYS A 140 -27.47 8.90 -5.49
N GLY A 141 -27.42 8.16 -6.60
CA GLY A 141 -27.82 8.67 -7.92
C GLY A 141 -26.96 9.84 -8.43
N CYS A 142 -25.76 10.04 -7.85
CA CYS A 142 -24.87 11.16 -8.16
C CYS A 142 -23.80 10.82 -9.21
N LEU A 143 -23.72 9.56 -9.66
CA LEU A 143 -22.76 9.13 -10.68
C LEU A 143 -23.28 9.50 -12.08
N LYS A 144 -22.75 10.60 -12.62
CA LYS A 144 -23.18 11.14 -13.92
C LYS A 144 -22.58 10.36 -15.08
N LYS A 145 -23.30 10.26 -16.20
CA LYS A 145 -22.83 9.60 -17.45
C LYS A 145 -21.55 10.25 -18.00
N GLU A 146 -21.43 11.57 -17.88
CA GLU A 146 -20.26 12.33 -18.32
C GLU A 146 -18.99 11.94 -17.52
N ALA A 147 -19.14 11.63 -16.22
CA ALA A 147 -18.03 11.13 -15.40
C ALA A 147 -17.56 9.74 -15.86
N LEU A 148 -18.51 8.86 -16.22
CA LEU A 148 -18.20 7.53 -16.76
C LEU A 148 -17.53 7.64 -18.14
N ALA A 149 -18.01 8.54 -19.03
CA ALA A 149 -17.39 8.78 -20.33
C ALA A 149 -15.95 9.30 -20.20
N LYS A 150 -15.71 10.24 -19.27
CA LYS A 150 -14.35 10.71 -18.96
C LYS A 150 -13.45 9.59 -18.44
N LEU A 151 -13.96 8.76 -17.55
CA LEU A 151 -13.20 7.62 -17.01
C LEU A 151 -12.85 6.62 -18.11
N ALA A 152 -13.82 6.27 -18.97
CA ALA A 152 -13.62 5.38 -20.10
C ALA A 152 -12.52 5.91 -21.04
N LYS A 153 -12.54 7.24 -21.34
CA LYS A 153 -11.50 7.87 -22.15
C LYS A 153 -10.11 7.78 -21.48
N ILE A 154 -10.00 8.08 -20.19
CA ILE A 154 -8.73 8.00 -19.46
C ILE A 154 -8.17 6.57 -19.53
N ILE A 155 -9.03 5.56 -19.34
CA ILE A 155 -8.62 4.14 -19.39
C ILE A 155 -8.18 3.78 -20.82
N ALA A 156 -8.91 4.18 -21.85
CA ALA A 156 -8.57 3.93 -23.25
C ALA A 156 -7.23 4.57 -23.61
N ASP A 157 -7.06 5.86 -23.32
CA ASP A 157 -5.81 6.60 -23.56
C ASP A 157 -4.61 5.98 -22.80
N PHE A 158 -4.86 5.44 -21.61
CA PHE A 158 -3.85 4.75 -20.83
C PHE A 158 -3.44 3.41 -21.45
N HIS A 159 -4.40 2.62 -21.94
CA HIS A 159 -4.13 1.35 -22.61
C HIS A 159 -3.41 1.55 -23.94
N GLU A 160 -3.80 2.57 -24.71
CA GLU A 160 -3.16 2.87 -25.99
C GLU A 160 -1.68 3.25 -25.83
N LYS A 161 -1.34 3.96 -24.72
CA LYS A 161 0.03 4.38 -24.39
C LYS A 161 0.81 3.36 -23.57
N ALA A 162 0.21 2.23 -23.22
CA ALA A 162 0.87 1.20 -22.42
C ALA A 162 2.03 0.58 -23.24
N GLU A 163 3.17 0.41 -22.56
CA GLU A 163 4.31 -0.29 -23.15
C GLU A 163 3.92 -1.73 -23.50
N THR A 164 4.28 -2.16 -24.72
CA THR A 164 4.12 -3.53 -25.18
C THR A 164 5.47 -4.13 -25.54
N SER A 165 5.67 -5.40 -25.24
CA SER A 165 6.85 -6.16 -25.64
C SER A 165 6.51 -7.65 -25.68
N LYS A 166 7.33 -8.45 -26.37
CA LYS A 166 7.19 -9.92 -26.37
C LYS A 166 7.23 -10.52 -24.96
N GLU A 167 7.95 -9.88 -24.02
CA GLU A 167 7.97 -10.25 -22.61
C GLU A 167 6.63 -9.98 -21.93
N ILE A 168 6.05 -8.80 -22.15
CA ILE A 168 4.76 -8.38 -21.56
C ILE A 168 3.62 -9.23 -22.12
N GLU A 169 3.60 -9.49 -23.43
CA GLU A 169 2.59 -10.32 -24.10
C GLU A 169 2.49 -11.74 -23.53
N LYS A 170 3.59 -12.29 -23.01
CA LYS A 170 3.57 -13.62 -22.37
C LYS A 170 2.55 -13.69 -21.24
N TYR A 171 2.39 -12.61 -20.44
CA TYR A 171 1.46 -12.56 -19.31
C TYR A 171 0.00 -12.44 -19.73
N GLY A 172 -0.28 -11.94 -20.94
CA GLY A 172 -1.62 -11.83 -21.52
C GLY A 172 -2.10 -13.08 -22.26
N ARG A 173 -1.31 -14.15 -22.35
CA ARG A 173 -1.70 -15.37 -23.03
C ARG A 173 -2.83 -16.09 -22.29
N LEU A 174 -3.83 -16.59 -23.02
CA LEU A 174 -4.98 -17.29 -22.45
C LEU A 174 -4.59 -18.40 -21.45
N LYS A 175 -3.51 -19.15 -21.75
CA LYS A 175 -2.98 -20.19 -20.84
C LYS A 175 -2.61 -19.63 -19.46
N ILE A 176 -1.96 -18.45 -19.41
CA ILE A 176 -1.56 -17.80 -18.15
C ILE A 176 -2.79 -17.26 -17.42
N ILE A 177 -3.71 -16.62 -18.17
CA ILE A 177 -4.97 -16.09 -17.59
C ILE A 177 -5.78 -17.23 -16.98
N ARG A 178 -5.97 -18.35 -17.70
CA ARG A 178 -6.68 -19.53 -17.18
C ARG A 178 -6.02 -20.10 -15.93
N LYS A 179 -4.69 -20.26 -15.93
CA LYS A 179 -3.96 -20.74 -14.75
C LYS A 179 -4.23 -19.88 -13.51
N ASN A 180 -4.25 -18.54 -13.64
CA ASN A 180 -4.53 -17.63 -12.54
C ASN A 180 -5.99 -17.72 -12.02
N TRP A 181 -6.89 -18.31 -12.80
CA TRP A 181 -8.30 -18.53 -12.40
C TRP A 181 -8.48 -19.88 -11.70
N GLU A 182 -7.62 -20.85 -11.98
CA GLU A 182 -7.68 -22.22 -11.44
C GLU A 182 -6.92 -22.36 -10.11
N GLU A 183 -6.06 -21.39 -9.74
CA GLU A 183 -5.36 -21.28 -8.46
C GLU A 183 -6.20 -20.49 -7.40
#